data_bfe165a7b50a1adb6cf2041b2f5fffba
#
_entry.id   bfe165a7b50a1adb6cf2041b2f5fffba
#
_cell.length_a   1.000
_cell.length_b   1.000
_cell.length_c   1.000
_cell.angle_alpha   90.00
_cell.angle_beta   90.00
_cell.angle_gamma   90.00
#
_symmetry.space_group_name_H-M   'P 1'
#
loop_
_entity.id
_entity.type
_entity.pdbx_description
1 polymer ?
#
loop_
_entity_poly.entity_id
_entity_poly.type
_entity_poly.pdbx_seq_one_letter_code
_entity_poly.pdbx_strand_id
1 'polypeptide(L)'
;MLNGLSIRSLPVIFGRPEAPVTDGGRIVLPAGEFAQIANGEEARFIAYLEFLVGEGRSRGNHVHARRAEALYVVRGRLRARWADVASGEREEQVLKGGDLVHVAPGLAHAYEALEYTQAIEFSATPFDPLDVTPYRF
;
A
#
# COMPACT_ATOMS: atom_id res chain seq x y z
N MET A 1 3.65 8.90 13.75
CA MET A 1 3.55 7.75 12.84
C MET A 1 4.28 6.56 13.44
N LEU A 2 3.76 5.36 13.24
CA LEU A 2 4.40 4.14 13.71
C LEU A 2 5.79 3.96 13.08
N ASN A 3 6.72 3.47 13.86
CA ASN A 3 8.02 3.08 13.33
C ASN A 3 7.86 1.93 12.33
N GLY A 4 8.51 2.02 11.19
CA GLY A 4 8.36 1.02 10.10
C GLY A 4 7.16 1.23 9.18
N LEU A 5 6.34 2.24 9.42
CA LEU A 5 5.25 2.64 8.54
C LEU A 5 5.64 3.91 7.78
N SER A 6 5.52 3.89 6.46
CA SER A 6 5.74 5.04 5.60
C SER A 6 4.57 5.20 4.66
N ILE A 7 4.01 6.40 4.61
CA ILE A 7 2.89 6.74 3.72
C ILE A 7 3.26 8.01 2.97
N ARG A 8 3.18 7.96 1.64
CA ARG A 8 3.36 9.16 0.83
C ARG A 8 2.39 9.16 -0.35
N SER A 9 1.92 10.34 -0.71
CA SER A 9 1.15 10.52 -1.95
C SER A 9 2.13 10.80 -3.09
N LEU A 10 2.03 10.04 -4.18
CA LEU A 10 2.85 10.33 -5.35
C LEU A 10 2.41 11.67 -5.97
N PRO A 11 3.34 12.57 -6.28
CA PRO A 11 3.00 13.87 -6.87
C PRO A 11 2.39 13.69 -8.26
N VAL A 12 1.39 14.52 -8.57
CA VAL A 12 0.72 14.53 -9.87
C VAL A 12 1.36 15.61 -10.74
N ILE A 13 1.80 15.22 -11.94
CA ILE A 13 2.44 16.09 -12.92
C ILE A 13 1.59 16.04 -14.19
N PHE A 14 1.14 17.20 -14.67
CA PHE A 14 0.38 17.29 -15.91
C PHE A 14 1.32 17.59 -17.08
N GLY A 15 1.16 16.83 -18.15
CA GLY A 15 2.01 16.96 -19.35
C GLY A 15 3.37 16.27 -19.18
N ARG A 16 4.28 16.56 -20.09
CA ARG A 16 5.62 15.97 -20.09
C ARG A 16 6.54 16.77 -19.16
N PRO A 17 7.15 16.13 -18.16
CA PRO A 17 8.12 16.82 -17.31
C PRO A 17 9.38 17.19 -18.11
N GLU A 18 10.01 18.32 -17.74
CA GLU A 18 11.28 18.76 -18.34
C GLU A 18 12.43 17.82 -18.01
N ALA A 19 12.39 17.22 -16.82
CA ALA A 19 13.37 16.25 -16.35
C ALA A 19 12.70 14.90 -16.06
N PRO A 20 13.43 13.77 -16.20
CA PRO A 20 12.89 12.47 -15.84
C PRO A 20 12.46 12.41 -14.37
N VAL A 21 11.33 11.75 -14.12
CA VAL A 21 10.88 11.46 -12.76
C VAL A 21 11.58 10.17 -12.32
N THR A 22 12.35 10.24 -11.24
CA THR A 22 13.18 9.11 -10.79
C THR A 22 12.78 8.55 -9.43
N ASP A 23 11.99 9.29 -8.66
CA ASP A 23 11.62 8.96 -7.27
C ASP A 23 10.13 8.75 -7.07
N GLY A 24 9.44 8.38 -8.12
CA GLY A 24 8.01 8.15 -8.13
C GLY A 24 7.22 9.40 -8.50
N GLY A 25 6.12 9.18 -9.21
CA GLY A 25 5.24 10.26 -9.64
C GLY A 25 4.15 9.75 -10.57
N ARG A 26 3.12 10.58 -10.73
CA ARG A 26 1.96 10.30 -11.59
C ARG A 26 1.96 11.34 -12.70
N ILE A 27 2.22 10.89 -13.92
CA ILE A 27 2.27 11.77 -15.09
C ILE A 27 0.96 11.62 -15.85
N VAL A 28 0.21 12.72 -15.98
CA VAL A 28 -1.08 12.73 -16.69
C VAL A 28 -0.88 13.35 -18.06
N LEU A 29 -1.11 12.56 -19.09
CA LEU A 29 -1.00 12.91 -20.49
C LEU A 29 -2.36 12.77 -21.17
N PRO A 30 -2.55 13.30 -22.40
CA PRO A 30 -3.79 13.08 -23.14
C PRO A 30 -4.12 11.60 -23.36
N ALA A 31 -3.10 10.73 -23.42
CA ALA A 31 -3.28 9.28 -23.58
C ALA A 31 -3.67 8.57 -22.28
N GLY A 32 -3.58 9.25 -21.13
CA GLY A 32 -3.88 8.68 -19.82
C GLY A 32 -2.75 8.90 -18.82
N GLU A 33 -2.86 8.24 -17.68
CA GLU A 33 -1.92 8.35 -16.58
C GLU A 33 -0.82 7.28 -16.67
N PHE A 34 0.41 7.71 -16.43
CA PHE A 34 1.54 6.84 -16.16
C PHE A 34 1.99 7.07 -14.71
N ALA A 35 1.86 6.06 -13.86
CA ALA A 35 2.31 6.14 -12.47
C ALA A 35 3.58 5.32 -12.29
N GLN A 36 4.67 5.99 -11.90
CA GLN A 36 5.91 5.32 -11.53
C GLN A 36 5.81 4.99 -10.03
N ILE A 37 5.46 3.74 -9.72
CA ILE A 37 5.18 3.30 -8.34
C ILE A 37 6.47 2.92 -7.63
N ALA A 38 7.36 2.23 -8.32
CA ALA A 38 8.67 1.82 -7.81
C ALA A 38 9.69 1.91 -8.93
N ASN A 39 10.89 2.35 -8.59
CA ASN A 39 12.01 2.43 -9.52
C ASN A 39 13.29 2.07 -8.78
N GLY A 40 13.87 0.92 -9.11
CA GLY A 40 15.06 0.40 -8.46
C GLY A 40 14.80 -0.48 -7.24
N GLU A 41 13.57 -0.57 -6.78
CA GLU A 41 13.20 -1.50 -5.71
C GLU A 41 13.12 -2.93 -6.25
N GLU A 42 13.59 -3.88 -5.45
CA GLU A 42 13.41 -5.30 -5.76
C GLU A 42 11.96 -5.69 -5.52
N ALA A 43 11.34 -6.36 -6.50
CA ALA A 43 9.98 -6.85 -6.39
C ALA A 43 9.93 -8.31 -6.88
N ARG A 44 9.85 -9.25 -5.93
CA ARG A 44 9.70 -10.68 -6.20
C ARG A 44 8.27 -11.15 -6.08
N PHE A 45 7.39 -10.29 -5.59
CA PHE A 45 5.97 -10.51 -5.47
C PHE A 45 5.25 -9.26 -5.93
N ILE A 46 4.30 -9.42 -6.84
CA ILE A 46 3.41 -8.34 -7.30
C ILE A 46 2.02 -8.93 -7.42
N ALA A 47 1.04 -8.27 -6.80
CA ALA A 47 -0.37 -8.67 -6.88
C ALA A 47 -1.26 -7.48 -7.15
N TYR A 48 -2.29 -7.71 -7.92
CA TYR A 48 -3.41 -6.77 -8.09
C TYR A 48 -4.51 -7.15 -7.12
N LEU A 49 -5.10 -6.14 -6.49
CA LEU A 49 -6.13 -6.29 -5.47
C LEU A 49 -7.34 -5.43 -5.77
N GLU A 50 -8.51 -6.01 -5.60
CA GLU A 50 -9.75 -5.26 -5.48
C GLU A 50 -10.21 -5.24 -4.03
N PHE A 51 -10.81 -4.11 -3.63
CA PHE A 51 -11.43 -3.97 -2.32
C PHE A 51 -12.89 -3.57 -2.55
N LEU A 52 -13.79 -4.43 -2.12
CA LEU A 52 -15.23 -4.19 -2.23
C LEU A 52 -15.76 -3.65 -0.92
N VAL A 53 -16.69 -2.71 -1.01
CA VAL A 53 -17.41 -2.16 0.15
C VAL A 53 -18.32 -3.21 0.74
N GLY A 54 -18.40 -3.25 2.05
CA GLY A 54 -19.36 -4.11 2.75
C GLY A 54 -18.80 -4.70 4.04
N GLU A 55 -19.68 -5.05 4.93
CA GLU A 55 -19.35 -5.70 6.18
C GLU A 55 -18.66 -7.05 5.93
N GLY A 56 -17.60 -7.34 6.70
CA GLY A 56 -16.86 -8.57 6.59
C GLY A 56 -15.94 -8.66 5.36
N ARG A 57 -15.72 -7.54 4.66
CA ARG A 57 -14.90 -7.51 3.45
C ARG A 57 -13.54 -6.83 3.63
N SER A 58 -13.10 -6.60 4.86
CA SER A 58 -11.77 -6.06 5.08
C SER A 58 -10.70 -7.09 4.71
N ARG A 59 -9.56 -6.62 4.19
CA ARG A 59 -8.42 -7.45 3.84
C ARG A 59 -7.28 -7.21 4.81
N GLY A 60 -6.38 -8.19 4.90
CA GLY A 60 -5.29 -8.18 5.85
C GLY A 60 -5.73 -8.85 7.14
N ASN A 61 -5.83 -8.09 8.23
CA ASN A 61 -6.11 -8.62 9.56
C ASN A 61 -5.05 -9.65 9.97
N HIS A 62 -3.79 -9.34 9.65
CA HIS A 62 -2.66 -10.20 9.93
C HIS A 62 -1.38 -9.40 10.08
N VAL A 63 -0.33 -10.09 10.49
CA VAL A 63 1.02 -9.56 10.61
C VAL A 63 2.00 -10.55 10.01
N HIS A 64 3.04 -10.02 9.38
CA HIS A 64 4.19 -10.79 8.91
C HIS A 64 5.38 -10.53 9.83
N ALA A 65 6.04 -11.59 10.26
CA ALA A 65 7.22 -11.46 11.11
C ALA A 65 8.48 -11.07 10.32
N ARG A 66 8.55 -11.47 9.05
CA ARG A 66 9.75 -11.28 8.21
C ARG A 66 9.50 -10.47 6.95
N ARG A 67 8.28 -10.47 6.44
CA ARG A 67 7.92 -9.82 5.16
C ARG A 67 7.65 -8.34 5.36
N ALA A 68 8.36 -7.50 4.63
CA ALA A 68 7.96 -6.12 4.38
C ALA A 68 7.13 -6.09 3.10
N GLU A 69 6.13 -5.21 3.05
CA GLU A 69 5.31 -5.09 1.85
C GLU A 69 4.92 -3.64 1.57
N ALA A 70 4.62 -3.36 0.32
CA ALA A 70 4.13 -2.07 -0.13
C ALA A 70 2.74 -2.23 -0.74
N LEU A 71 1.89 -1.23 -0.54
CA LEU A 71 0.58 -1.13 -1.15
C LEU A 71 0.46 0.21 -1.86
N TYR A 72 0.16 0.20 -3.14
CA TYR A 72 -0.16 1.38 -3.92
C TYR A 72 -1.64 1.39 -4.27
N VAL A 73 -2.34 2.44 -3.85
CA VAL A 73 -3.75 2.62 -4.18
C VAL A 73 -3.84 3.24 -5.57
N VAL A 74 -4.37 2.48 -6.53
CA VAL A 74 -4.53 2.94 -7.92
C VAL A 74 -5.70 3.92 -8.00
N ARG A 75 -6.84 3.55 -7.40
CA ARG A 75 -8.04 4.39 -7.33
C ARG A 75 -8.91 3.91 -6.17
N GLY A 76 -9.74 4.80 -5.68
CA GLY A 76 -10.66 4.53 -4.58
C GLY A 76 -10.18 5.11 -3.27
N ARG A 77 -10.77 4.64 -2.17
CA ARG A 77 -10.44 5.07 -0.81
C ARG A 77 -10.52 3.89 0.15
N LEU A 78 -9.51 3.77 0.99
CA LEU A 78 -9.41 2.73 2.01
C LEU A 78 -9.29 3.37 3.39
N ARG A 79 -10.01 2.81 4.35
CA ARG A 79 -9.70 2.99 5.76
C ARG A 79 -8.62 1.98 6.11
N ALA A 80 -7.45 2.47 6.46
CA ALA A 80 -6.29 1.63 6.76
C ALA A 80 -5.96 1.72 8.25
N ARG A 81 -5.67 0.57 8.85
CA ARG A 81 -5.28 0.45 10.25
C ARG A 81 -4.00 -0.36 10.37
N TRP A 82 -3.13 0.11 11.23
CA TRP A 82 -1.87 -0.57 11.54
C TRP A 82 -1.67 -0.66 13.04
N ALA A 83 -1.00 -1.71 13.47
CA ALA A 83 -0.64 -1.90 14.87
C ALA A 83 0.77 -2.49 14.95
N ASP A 84 1.60 -1.89 15.78
CA ASP A 84 2.87 -2.50 16.17
C ASP A 84 2.58 -3.58 17.20
N VAL A 85 2.81 -4.84 16.83
CA VAL A 85 2.47 -5.98 17.68
C VAL A 85 3.31 -5.99 18.96
N ALA A 86 4.55 -5.50 18.91
CA ALA A 86 5.43 -5.46 20.06
C ALA A 86 5.04 -4.39 21.08
N SER A 87 4.72 -3.18 20.64
CA SER A 87 4.39 -2.05 21.52
C SER A 87 2.90 -1.90 21.79
N GLY A 88 2.06 -2.41 20.91
CA GLY A 88 0.61 -2.19 20.94
C GLY A 88 0.16 -0.84 20.41
N GLU A 89 1.09 0.00 19.94
CA GLU A 89 0.73 1.27 19.32
C GLU A 89 -0.05 1.06 18.02
N ARG A 90 -1.02 1.92 17.78
CA ARG A 90 -1.90 1.85 16.61
C ARG A 90 -1.94 3.16 15.86
N GLU A 91 -2.19 3.05 14.57
CA GLU A 91 -2.42 4.19 13.69
C GLU A 91 -3.52 3.85 12.70
N GLU A 92 -4.29 4.87 12.33
CA GLU A 92 -5.36 4.75 11.35
C GLU A 92 -5.33 5.96 10.41
N GLN A 93 -5.47 5.70 9.12
CA GLN A 93 -5.57 6.76 8.12
C GLN A 93 -6.49 6.33 6.98
N VAL A 94 -7.00 7.32 6.25
CA VAL A 94 -7.69 7.09 4.98
C VAL A 94 -6.68 7.24 3.86
N LEU A 95 -6.53 6.18 3.07
CA LEU A 95 -5.71 6.19 1.86
C LEU A 95 -6.59 6.47 0.65
N LYS A 96 -6.03 7.13 -0.34
CA LYS A 96 -6.70 7.45 -1.60
C LYS A 96 -5.83 7.08 -2.79
N GLY A 97 -6.40 7.13 -3.97
CA GLY A 97 -5.65 6.91 -5.22
C GLY A 97 -4.38 7.75 -5.29
N GLY A 98 -3.26 7.11 -5.58
CA GLY A 98 -1.93 7.72 -5.60
C GLY A 98 -1.13 7.56 -4.31
N ASP A 99 -1.72 7.04 -3.24
CA ASP A 99 -1.00 6.81 -1.99
C ASP A 99 -0.20 5.51 -2.05
N LEU A 100 1.04 5.59 -1.62
CA LEU A 100 1.97 4.46 -1.51
C LEU A 100 2.34 4.26 -0.04
N VAL A 101 2.10 3.05 0.45
CA VAL A 101 2.36 2.66 1.84
C VAL A 101 3.44 1.58 1.87
N HIS A 102 4.44 1.76 2.73
CA HIS A 102 5.41 0.72 3.05
C HIS A 102 5.18 0.26 4.49
N VAL A 103 5.05 -1.04 4.69
CA VAL A 103 4.76 -1.68 5.97
C VAL A 103 5.91 -2.62 6.31
N ALA A 104 6.64 -2.33 7.39
CA ALA A 104 7.72 -3.16 7.87
C ALA A 104 7.20 -4.45 8.52
N PRO A 105 8.02 -5.49 8.63
CA PRO A 105 7.68 -6.65 9.44
C PRO A 105 7.28 -6.26 10.87
N GLY A 106 6.37 -7.00 11.47
CA GLY A 106 5.90 -6.74 12.83
C GLY A 106 4.76 -5.73 12.94
N LEU A 107 4.39 -5.07 11.84
CA LEU A 107 3.21 -4.21 11.77
C LEU A 107 2.02 -5.00 11.23
N ALA A 108 1.02 -5.23 12.08
CA ALA A 108 -0.26 -5.75 11.63
C ALA A 108 -0.99 -4.69 10.82
N HIS A 109 -1.76 -5.10 9.85
CA HIS A 109 -2.49 -4.18 8.99
C HIS A 109 -3.85 -4.73 8.58
N ALA A 110 -4.79 -3.82 8.37
CA ALA A 110 -6.10 -4.11 7.83
C ALA A 110 -6.57 -2.95 6.94
N TYR A 111 -7.18 -3.30 5.83
CA TYR A 111 -7.70 -2.34 4.86
C TYR A 111 -9.17 -2.62 4.58
N GLU A 112 -9.98 -1.60 4.71
CA GLU A 112 -11.42 -1.66 4.46
C GLU A 112 -11.79 -0.62 3.41
N ALA A 113 -12.53 -1.03 2.40
CA ALA A 113 -12.96 -0.13 1.34
C ALA A 113 -14.04 0.83 1.83
N LEU A 114 -13.81 2.13 1.67
CA LEU A 114 -14.81 3.18 1.82
C LEU A 114 -15.59 3.40 0.52
N GLU A 115 -14.96 3.05 -0.58
CA GLU A 115 -15.55 2.95 -1.93
C GLU A 115 -14.80 1.88 -2.69
N TYR A 116 -15.30 1.43 -3.84
CA TYR A 116 -14.60 0.46 -4.65
C TYR A 116 -13.16 0.92 -4.89
N THR A 117 -12.21 0.07 -4.57
CA THR A 117 -10.79 0.40 -4.61
C THR A 117 -10.01 -0.65 -5.38
N GLN A 118 -9.04 -0.19 -6.15
CA GLN A 118 -8.04 -1.02 -6.84
C GLN A 118 -6.66 -0.65 -6.32
N ALA A 119 -5.85 -1.66 -6.06
CA ALA A 119 -4.51 -1.46 -5.55
C ALA A 119 -3.53 -2.49 -6.12
N ILE A 120 -2.25 -2.17 -6.01
CA ILE A 120 -1.14 -3.06 -6.33
C ILE A 120 -0.33 -3.26 -5.06
N GLU A 121 -0.09 -4.50 -4.70
CA GLU A 121 0.79 -4.88 -3.60
C GLU A 121 2.07 -5.46 -4.16
N PHE A 122 3.20 -5.10 -3.58
CA PHE A 122 4.48 -5.67 -3.99
C PHE A 122 5.41 -5.83 -2.78
N SER A 123 6.38 -6.75 -2.93
CA SER A 123 7.35 -7.05 -1.89
C SER A 123 8.64 -7.57 -2.51
N ALA A 124 9.76 -7.29 -1.87
CA ALA A 124 11.05 -7.90 -2.21
C ALA A 124 11.12 -9.39 -1.87
N THR A 125 10.19 -9.88 -1.05
CA THR A 125 10.15 -11.25 -0.56
C THR A 125 9.01 -12.01 -1.23
N PRO A 126 9.22 -13.23 -1.74
CA PRO A 126 8.13 -14.10 -2.16
C PRO A 126 7.14 -14.32 -1.03
N PHE A 127 5.88 -14.58 -1.37
CA PHE A 127 4.86 -14.91 -0.38
C PHE A 127 5.19 -16.23 0.32
N ASP A 128 5.16 -16.20 1.66
CA ASP A 128 5.35 -17.38 2.50
C ASP A 128 4.11 -17.56 3.39
N PRO A 129 3.29 -18.61 3.15
CA PRO A 129 2.09 -18.82 3.94
C PRO A 129 2.38 -19.13 5.41
N LEU A 130 3.61 -19.50 5.77
CA LEU A 130 4.01 -19.72 7.16
C LEU A 130 4.36 -18.41 7.90
N ASP A 131 4.55 -17.32 7.16
CA ASP A 131 4.84 -16.00 7.74
C ASP A 131 3.58 -15.12 7.75
N VAL A 132 2.46 -15.68 8.18
CA VAL A 132 1.19 -14.96 8.31
C VAL A 132 0.56 -15.36 9.63
N THR A 133 0.40 -14.37 10.52
CA THR A 133 -0.28 -14.57 11.80
C THR A 133 -1.52 -13.69 11.85
N PRO A 134 -2.70 -14.24 12.11
CA PRO A 134 -3.92 -13.43 12.26
C PRO A 134 -3.76 -12.36 13.34
N TYR A 135 -4.31 -11.19 13.08
CA TYR A 135 -4.36 -10.10 14.05
C TYR A 135 -5.77 -9.48 14.04
N ARG A 136 -6.30 -9.23 15.22
CA ARG A 136 -7.63 -8.67 15.38
C ARG A 136 -7.54 -7.21 15.85
N PHE A 137 -8.00 -6.30 14.99
CA PHE A 137 -8.12 -4.89 15.31
C PHE A 137 -9.33 -4.57 16.18
#